data_eb0c039cf2487a6c4ddc7edcc7ab917e
#
_entry.id   eb0c039cf2487a6c4ddc7edcc7ab917e
#
_cell.length_a   1.000
_cell.length_b   1.000
_cell.length_c   1.000
_cell.angle_alpha   90.00
_cell.angle_beta   90.00
_cell.angle_gamma   90.00
#
_symmetry.space_group_name_H-M   'P 1'
#
loop_
_entity.id
_entity.type
_entity.pdbx_description
1 polymer ?
#
loop_
_entity_poly.entity_id
_entity_poly.type
_entity_poly.pdbx_seq_one_letter_code
_entity_poly.pdbx_strand_id
1 'polypeptide(L)'
;GMRNILVISLVFLLSMVCHAQKIATSELNGTKWKEISPTYDYCERGMTFTMDTRTTSTKFYKTGKEFNCPLKYYISSSIPETFDSSQIGKSRKGSYIIQYVDNSVFWFKIVDISSTKITLLSKLGDTTVYQKVK
;
A
#
# COMPACT_ATOMS: atom_id res chain seq x y z
N GLY A 1 -5.21 -0.68 41.27
CA GLY A 1 -4.50 -1.92 41.54
C GLY A 1 -4.01 -2.57 40.24
N MET A 2 -3.29 -3.65 40.35
CA MET A 2 -2.76 -4.41 39.20
C MET A 2 -3.83 -4.83 38.20
N ARG A 3 -5.03 -5.11 38.66
CA ARG A 3 -6.16 -5.51 37.84
C ARG A 3 -6.59 -4.42 36.83
N ASN A 4 -6.61 -3.15 37.26
CA ASN A 4 -6.97 -2.01 36.39
C ASN A 4 -5.88 -1.70 35.37
N ILE A 5 -4.62 -1.88 35.72
CA ILE A 5 -3.48 -1.68 34.81
C ILE A 5 -3.50 -2.69 33.67
N LEU A 6 -3.81 -3.96 33.95
CA LEU A 6 -3.89 -5.00 32.92
C LEU A 6 -5.03 -4.74 31.94
N VAL A 7 -6.19 -4.28 32.40
CA VAL A 7 -7.34 -3.97 31.54
C VAL A 7 -7.01 -2.79 30.61
N ILE A 8 -6.38 -1.74 31.12
CA ILE A 8 -5.97 -0.57 30.35
C ILE A 8 -4.96 -0.97 29.26
N SER A 9 -3.95 -1.79 29.59
CA SER A 9 -2.96 -2.27 28.63
C SER A 9 -3.60 -3.09 27.51
N LEU A 10 -4.55 -3.95 27.83
CA LEU A 10 -5.24 -4.77 26.83
C LEU A 10 -6.07 -3.90 25.86
N VAL A 11 -6.81 -2.93 26.37
CA VAL A 11 -7.60 -2.00 25.55
C VAL A 11 -6.69 -1.20 24.63
N PHE A 12 -5.55 -0.72 25.12
CA PHE A 12 -4.58 0.02 24.31
C PHE A 12 -4.01 -0.84 23.17
N LEU A 13 -3.65 -2.11 23.43
CA LEU A 13 -3.16 -3.03 22.40
C LEU A 13 -4.22 -3.30 21.32
N LEU A 14 -5.46 -3.52 21.73
CA LEU A 14 -6.57 -3.72 20.79
C LEU A 14 -6.79 -2.49 19.90
N SER A 15 -6.69 -1.28 20.46
CA SER A 15 -6.81 -0.03 19.71
C SER A 15 -5.73 0.10 18.63
N MET A 16 -4.49 -0.26 18.94
CA MET A 16 -3.38 -0.20 17.99
C MET A 16 -3.52 -1.19 16.84
N VAL A 17 -4.06 -2.38 17.10
CA VAL A 17 -4.25 -3.44 16.08
C VAL A 17 -5.38 -3.08 15.11
N CYS A 18 -6.40 -2.33 15.56
CA CYS A 18 -7.59 -2.04 14.75
C CYS A 18 -7.46 -0.83 13.82
N HIS A 19 -6.39 -0.03 13.93
CA HIS A 19 -6.24 1.19 13.13
C HIS A 19 -5.50 0.94 11.82
N ALA A 20 -6.24 1.10 10.70
CA ALA A 20 -5.65 1.25 9.38
C ALA A 20 -5.15 2.69 9.20
N GLN A 21 -4.01 2.86 8.58
CA GLN A 21 -3.43 4.18 8.29
C GLN A 21 -4.10 4.79 7.07
N LYS A 22 -4.41 6.09 7.14
CA LYS A 22 -5.02 6.84 6.04
C LYS A 22 -3.97 7.69 5.33
N ILE A 23 -4.06 7.74 4.01
CA ILE A 23 -3.21 8.57 3.17
C ILE A 23 -4.06 9.29 2.13
N ALA A 24 -3.63 10.47 1.72
CA ALA A 24 -4.24 11.20 0.62
C ALA A 24 -3.55 10.85 -0.70
N THR A 25 -4.29 10.84 -1.80
CA THR A 25 -3.75 10.63 -3.14
C THR A 25 -2.60 11.61 -3.44
N SER A 26 -2.76 12.87 -3.03
CA SER A 26 -1.73 13.90 -3.21
C SER A 26 -0.41 13.59 -2.48
N GLU A 27 -0.47 12.85 -1.38
CA GLU A 27 0.74 12.45 -0.64
C GLU A 27 1.49 11.31 -1.35
N LEU A 28 0.78 10.46 -2.10
CA LEU A 28 1.41 9.41 -2.92
C LEU A 28 1.96 9.94 -4.23
N ASN A 29 1.33 10.96 -4.80
CA ASN A 29 1.70 11.50 -6.10
C ASN A 29 3.18 11.92 -6.14
N GLY A 30 3.89 11.41 -7.15
CA GLY A 30 5.31 11.72 -7.37
C GLY A 30 6.26 10.94 -6.46
N THR A 31 5.78 9.96 -5.70
CA THR A 31 6.62 9.15 -4.83
C THR A 31 7.14 7.90 -5.50
N LYS A 32 8.32 7.46 -5.06
CA LYS A 32 8.95 6.22 -5.51
C LYS A 32 9.35 5.41 -4.28
N TRP A 33 9.14 4.10 -4.36
CA TRP A 33 9.31 3.18 -3.24
C TRP A 33 10.07 1.93 -3.69
N LYS A 34 10.98 1.47 -2.84
CA LYS A 34 11.72 0.23 -3.03
C LYS A 34 11.21 -0.83 -2.07
N GLU A 35 10.89 -2.03 -2.58
CA GLU A 35 10.48 -3.16 -1.74
C GLU A 35 11.67 -3.64 -0.91
N ILE A 36 11.49 -3.68 0.42
CA ILE A 36 12.52 -4.12 1.36
C ILE A 36 12.14 -5.39 2.10
N SER A 37 10.88 -5.82 2.03
CA SER A 37 10.40 -7.10 2.56
C SER A 37 9.14 -7.52 1.79
N PRO A 38 9.09 -8.75 1.24
CA PRO A 38 10.21 -9.68 1.15
C PRO A 38 11.30 -9.22 0.17
N THR A 39 12.49 -9.79 0.31
CA THR A 39 13.60 -9.56 -0.61
C THR A 39 13.86 -10.79 -1.46
N TYR A 40 14.44 -10.59 -2.65
CA TYR A 40 14.73 -11.66 -3.61
C TYR A 40 16.18 -11.58 -4.04
N ASP A 41 16.85 -12.74 -4.16
CA ASP A 41 18.25 -12.81 -4.57
C ASP A 41 18.45 -12.43 -6.03
N TYR A 42 17.42 -12.56 -6.87
CA TYR A 42 17.49 -12.43 -8.31
C TYR A 42 16.91 -11.12 -8.86
N CYS A 43 16.20 -10.36 -8.06
CA CYS A 43 15.58 -9.12 -8.53
C CYS A 43 15.38 -8.09 -7.43
N GLU A 44 15.22 -6.86 -7.87
CA GLU A 44 14.80 -5.73 -7.06
C GLU A 44 13.40 -5.31 -7.51
N ARG A 45 12.49 -5.07 -6.55
CA ARG A 45 11.12 -4.65 -6.84
C ARG A 45 10.82 -3.30 -6.23
N GLY A 46 9.91 -2.58 -6.85
CA GLY A 46 9.51 -1.28 -6.37
C GLY A 46 8.20 -0.81 -6.98
N MET A 47 7.82 0.41 -6.66
CA MET A 47 6.63 1.05 -7.21
C MET A 47 6.80 2.57 -7.26
N THR A 48 6.10 3.19 -8.18
CA THR A 48 5.97 4.65 -8.29
C THR A 48 4.51 5.01 -8.39
N PHE A 49 4.18 6.22 -7.92
CA PHE A 49 2.82 6.75 -7.97
C PHE A 49 2.78 8.07 -8.70
N THR A 50 1.76 8.22 -9.54
CA THR A 50 1.24 9.52 -9.98
C THR A 50 -0.14 9.71 -9.35
N MET A 51 -0.88 10.75 -9.72
CA MET A 51 -2.24 10.94 -9.20
C MET A 51 -3.21 9.83 -9.62
N ASP A 52 -2.95 9.16 -10.75
CA ASP A 52 -3.89 8.19 -11.33
C ASP A 52 -3.28 6.81 -11.57
N THR A 53 -1.97 6.64 -11.46
CA THR A 53 -1.30 5.39 -11.84
C THR A 53 -0.31 4.95 -10.79
N ARG A 54 -0.37 3.67 -10.43
CA ARG A 54 0.64 2.97 -9.66
C ARG A 54 1.40 2.04 -10.61
N THR A 55 2.70 2.28 -10.76
CA THR A 55 3.55 1.45 -11.61
C THR A 55 4.44 0.58 -10.74
N THR A 56 4.28 -0.74 -10.84
CA THR A 56 5.21 -1.67 -10.19
C THR A 56 6.37 -1.96 -11.13
N SER A 57 7.57 -2.12 -10.57
CA SER A 57 8.77 -2.41 -11.33
C SER A 57 9.49 -3.64 -10.76
N THR A 58 10.11 -4.40 -11.65
CA THR A 58 10.96 -5.54 -11.31
C THR A 58 12.21 -5.46 -12.18
N LYS A 59 13.37 -5.35 -11.54
CA LYS A 59 14.67 -5.31 -12.21
C LYS A 59 15.44 -6.55 -11.85
N PHE A 60 15.79 -7.36 -12.84
CA PHE A 60 16.56 -8.58 -12.66
C PHE A 60 18.06 -8.28 -12.61
N TYR A 61 18.74 -8.73 -11.55
CA TYR A 61 20.16 -8.45 -11.34
C TYR A 61 21.05 -9.06 -12.43
N LYS A 62 20.75 -10.29 -12.82
CA LYS A 62 21.58 -11.04 -13.77
C LYS A 62 21.61 -10.44 -15.18
N THR A 63 20.46 -9.94 -15.66
CA THR A 63 20.32 -9.42 -17.02
C THR A 63 20.29 -7.90 -17.09
N GLY A 64 20.01 -7.23 -15.95
CA GLY A 64 19.76 -5.80 -15.91
C GLY A 64 18.41 -5.40 -16.52
N LYS A 65 17.59 -6.35 -16.97
CA LYS A 65 16.28 -6.07 -17.56
C LYS A 65 15.30 -5.59 -16.49
N GLU A 66 14.52 -4.59 -16.84
CA GLU A 66 13.48 -4.02 -16.00
C GLU A 66 12.12 -4.16 -16.68
N PHE A 67 11.13 -4.58 -15.91
CA PHE A 67 9.74 -4.72 -16.33
C PHE A 67 8.88 -3.79 -15.48
N ASN A 68 8.02 -3.00 -16.14
CA ASN A 68 7.13 -2.06 -15.49
C ASN A 68 5.68 -2.42 -15.82
N CYS A 69 4.84 -2.40 -14.79
CA CYS A 69 3.42 -2.68 -14.91
C CYS A 69 2.62 -1.48 -14.38
N PRO A 70 2.19 -0.54 -15.24
CA PRO A 70 1.36 0.57 -14.83
C PRO A 70 -0.10 0.13 -14.74
N LEU A 71 -0.75 0.46 -13.62
CA LEU A 71 -2.17 0.23 -13.41
C LEU A 71 -2.81 1.48 -12.82
N LYS A 72 -4.00 1.82 -13.31
CA LYS A 72 -4.79 2.91 -12.73
C LYS A 72 -5.24 2.53 -11.32
N TYR A 73 -5.35 3.54 -10.46
CA TYR A 73 -5.79 3.34 -9.08
C TYR A 73 -6.59 4.54 -8.58
N TYR A 74 -7.27 4.34 -7.48
CA TYR A 74 -7.77 5.43 -6.65
C TYR A 74 -7.68 5.01 -5.17
N ILE A 75 -7.71 6.01 -4.28
CA ILE A 75 -7.71 5.79 -2.84
C ILE A 75 -9.17 5.76 -2.36
N SER A 76 -9.45 4.84 -1.43
CA SER A 76 -10.79 4.67 -0.85
C SER A 76 -10.68 4.43 0.64
N SER A 77 -11.72 4.87 1.38
CA SER A 77 -11.86 4.59 2.81
C SER A 77 -12.39 3.19 3.09
N SER A 78 -12.92 2.52 2.07
CA SER A 78 -13.47 1.17 2.18
C SER A 78 -13.22 0.38 0.89
N ILE A 79 -13.45 -0.93 0.95
CA ILE A 79 -13.31 -1.80 -0.23
C ILE A 79 -14.63 -1.75 -1.02
N PRO A 80 -14.63 -1.23 -2.27
CA PRO A 80 -15.83 -1.19 -3.07
C PRO A 80 -16.17 -2.56 -3.63
N GLU A 81 -17.45 -2.82 -3.89
CA GLU A 81 -17.88 -4.05 -4.58
C GLU A 81 -17.49 -4.04 -6.05
N THR A 82 -17.54 -2.86 -6.68
CA THR A 82 -17.20 -2.67 -8.10
C THR A 82 -16.16 -1.55 -8.23
N PHE A 83 -15.34 -1.64 -9.29
CA PHE A 83 -14.34 -0.62 -9.58
C PHE A 83 -15.01 0.60 -10.21
N ASP A 84 -14.85 1.76 -9.60
CA ASP A 84 -15.41 3.03 -10.09
C ASP A 84 -14.31 3.87 -10.77
N SER A 85 -14.22 3.76 -12.10
CA SER A 85 -13.22 4.47 -12.89
C SER A 85 -13.32 5.99 -12.79
N SER A 86 -14.47 6.53 -12.40
CA SER A 86 -14.63 7.98 -12.21
C SER A 86 -13.83 8.54 -11.03
N GLN A 87 -13.39 7.68 -10.12
CA GLN A 87 -12.59 8.08 -8.96
C GLN A 87 -11.09 8.19 -9.28
N ILE A 88 -10.64 7.62 -10.39
CA ILE A 88 -9.23 7.66 -10.81
C ILE A 88 -8.79 9.12 -10.99
N GLY A 89 -7.64 9.47 -10.41
CA GLY A 89 -7.05 10.81 -10.52
C GLY A 89 -7.65 11.85 -9.57
N LYS A 90 -8.68 11.50 -8.82
CA LYS A 90 -9.28 12.42 -7.84
C LYS A 90 -8.51 12.39 -6.54
N SER A 91 -8.40 13.55 -5.89
CA SER A 91 -7.81 13.64 -4.55
C SER A 91 -8.77 13.03 -3.53
N ARG A 92 -8.35 11.91 -2.94
CA ARG A 92 -9.13 11.14 -1.97
C ARG A 92 -8.23 10.77 -0.80
N LYS A 93 -8.83 10.55 0.35
CA LYS A 93 -8.12 10.09 1.55
C LYS A 93 -8.72 8.78 2.04
N GLY A 94 -7.87 7.81 2.37
CA GLY A 94 -8.33 6.52 2.83
C GLY A 94 -7.20 5.56 3.12
N SER A 95 -7.56 4.33 3.46
CA SER A 95 -6.65 3.25 3.86
C SER A 95 -6.46 2.19 2.77
N TYR A 96 -7.13 2.32 1.64
CA TYR A 96 -7.10 1.32 0.58
C TYR A 96 -6.68 1.93 -0.75
N ILE A 97 -5.78 1.22 -1.43
CA ILE A 97 -5.42 1.47 -2.83
C ILE A 97 -6.26 0.52 -3.67
N ILE A 98 -7.13 1.06 -4.53
CA ILE A 98 -8.06 0.27 -5.32
C ILE A 98 -7.59 0.21 -6.77
N GLN A 99 -7.49 -1.00 -7.31
CA GLN A 99 -7.11 -1.25 -8.69
C GLN A 99 -8.09 -2.23 -9.33
N TYR A 100 -8.04 -2.35 -10.66
CA TYR A 100 -8.85 -3.29 -11.43
C TYR A 100 -7.92 -4.31 -12.09
N VAL A 101 -8.03 -5.55 -11.68
CA VAL A 101 -7.15 -6.64 -12.13
C VAL A 101 -8.02 -7.86 -12.44
N ASP A 102 -7.82 -8.47 -13.60
CA ASP A 102 -8.54 -9.67 -14.02
C ASP A 102 -10.08 -9.54 -13.89
N ASN A 103 -10.61 -8.40 -14.36
CA ASN A 103 -12.03 -8.09 -14.35
C ASN A 103 -12.66 -8.00 -12.95
N SER A 104 -11.87 -7.72 -11.93
CA SER A 104 -12.35 -7.57 -10.56
C SER A 104 -11.60 -6.49 -9.80
N VAL A 105 -12.20 -6.05 -8.69
CA VAL A 105 -11.55 -5.15 -7.74
C VAL A 105 -10.38 -5.88 -7.09
N PHE A 106 -9.21 -5.28 -7.16
CA PHE A 106 -8.05 -5.67 -6.38
C PHE A 106 -7.68 -4.52 -5.44
N TRP A 107 -7.37 -4.84 -4.20
CA TRP A 107 -7.07 -3.81 -3.22
C TRP A 107 -5.81 -4.10 -2.43
N PHE A 108 -5.17 -3.02 -1.96
CA PHE A 108 -4.12 -3.07 -0.96
C PHE A 108 -4.56 -2.22 0.23
N LYS A 109 -4.48 -2.78 1.42
CA LYS A 109 -4.71 -2.03 2.65
C LYS A 109 -3.39 -1.42 3.12
N ILE A 110 -3.40 -0.14 3.45
CA ILE A 110 -2.27 0.54 4.05
C ILE A 110 -2.32 0.25 5.55
N VAL A 111 -1.51 -0.72 6.00
CA VAL A 111 -1.49 -1.13 7.41
C VAL A 111 -0.54 -0.30 8.24
N ASP A 112 0.45 0.31 7.61
CA ASP A 112 1.36 1.24 8.27
C ASP A 112 1.95 2.20 7.24
N ILE A 113 2.17 3.45 7.64
CA ILE A 113 2.84 4.45 6.83
C ILE A 113 3.56 5.47 7.71
N SER A 114 4.77 5.80 7.29
CA SER A 114 5.58 6.87 7.87
C SER A 114 6.17 7.72 6.76
N SER A 115 7.01 8.71 7.10
CA SER A 115 7.70 9.53 6.10
C SER A 115 8.67 8.73 5.22
N THR A 116 9.10 7.54 5.67
CA THR A 116 10.14 6.74 5.00
C THR A 116 9.69 5.36 4.56
N LYS A 117 8.60 4.82 5.13
CA LYS A 117 8.16 3.44 4.88
C LYS A 117 6.65 3.34 4.71
N ILE A 118 6.22 2.37 3.91
CA ILE A 118 4.82 1.99 3.77
C ILE A 118 4.72 0.47 3.78
N THR A 119 3.72 -0.04 4.52
CA THR A 119 3.40 -1.47 4.57
C THR A 119 2.03 -1.69 3.96
N LEU A 120 1.98 -2.56 2.97
CA LEU A 120 0.74 -2.90 2.26
C LEU A 120 0.36 -4.35 2.51
N LEU A 121 -0.93 -4.57 2.78
CA LEU A 121 -1.54 -5.91 2.83
C LEU A 121 -2.42 -6.06 1.59
N SER A 122 -2.13 -7.04 0.75
CA SER A 122 -2.91 -7.30 -0.45
C SER A 122 -4.19 -8.09 -0.14
N LYS A 123 -5.13 -8.02 -1.08
CA LYS A 123 -6.35 -8.84 -1.08
C LYS A 123 -6.05 -10.34 -0.91
N LEU A 124 -4.90 -10.81 -1.40
CA LEU A 124 -4.47 -12.21 -1.31
C LEU A 124 -3.81 -12.57 0.02
N GLY A 125 -3.65 -11.60 0.93
CA GLY A 125 -3.07 -11.81 2.25
C GLY A 125 -1.56 -11.59 2.33
N ASP A 126 -0.93 -11.14 1.26
CA ASP A 126 0.51 -10.87 1.23
C ASP A 126 0.82 -9.49 1.84
N THR A 127 1.81 -9.45 2.72
CA THR A 127 2.32 -8.21 3.31
C THR A 127 3.64 -7.83 2.66
N THR A 128 3.74 -6.59 2.21
CA THR A 128 4.94 -6.05 1.58
C THR A 128 5.32 -4.74 2.25
N VAL A 129 6.60 -4.57 2.56
CA VAL A 129 7.15 -3.35 3.13
C VAL A 129 8.01 -2.66 2.08
N TYR A 130 7.78 -1.37 1.91
CA TYR A 130 8.52 -0.52 0.97
C TYR A 130 9.19 0.61 1.72
N GLN A 131 10.38 0.99 1.25
CA GLN A 131 11.11 2.15 1.71
C GLN A 131 11.04 3.25 0.65
N LYS A 132 10.78 4.47 1.08
CA LYS A 132 10.71 5.62 0.18
C LYS A 132 12.09 5.94 -0.40
N VAL A 133 12.13 6.13 -1.70
CA VAL A 133 13.33 6.55 -2.44
C VAL A 133 13.27 8.06 -2.62
N LYS A 134 14.36 8.72 -2.35
CA LYS A 134 14.46 10.17 -2.52
C LYS A 134 14.59 10.57 -3.99
#